data_975be4224797c1bb78469b826849a8a7
#
_entry.id   975be4224797c1bb78469b826849a8a7
#
_cell.length_a   1.000
_cell.length_b   1.000
_cell.length_c   1.000
_cell.angle_alpha   90.00
_cell.angle_beta   90.00
_cell.angle_gamma   90.00
#
_symmetry.space_group_name_H-M   'P 1'
#
loop_
_entity.id
_entity.type
_entity.pdbx_description
1 polymer ?
#
loop_
_entity_poly.entity_id
_entity_poly.type
_entity_poly.pdbx_seq_one_letter_code
_entity_poly.pdbx_strand_id
1 'polypeptide(L)'
;MGFLRFFLDFGNPFVIFGYAFIYNPMKKIILTTLCCLTAALTSAREKSPVTIIMQVSDPQMGFYADNRDMAYETRTLTKTVEAINRLRPDVVVFTGDYVHNAADESQWTEFLRIVAEINPRIKTLYLPGNHDVRLEEGSVDVEPYTKHLGTDRFCVRVNGTLLTGINSDYLKDETRDLSLIHISAPTR
;
A
#
# COMPACT_ATOMS: atom_id res chain seq x y z
N MET A 1 2.72 28.74 -50.60
CA MET A 1 2.87 29.08 -49.18
C MET A 1 1.94 28.17 -48.37
N GLY A 2 2.49 27.20 -47.66
CA GLY A 2 1.69 26.25 -46.86
C GLY A 2 1.84 26.59 -45.38
N PHE A 3 0.70 26.78 -44.69
CA PHE A 3 0.65 26.89 -43.22
C PHE A 3 0.48 25.51 -42.63
N LEU A 4 1.36 25.11 -41.70
CA LEU A 4 1.19 23.91 -40.91
C LEU A 4 0.71 24.33 -39.50
N ARG A 5 -0.43 23.79 -39.08
CA ARG A 5 -1.03 24.06 -37.78
C ARG A 5 -0.76 22.85 -36.86
N PHE A 6 -0.12 23.08 -35.74
CA PHE A 6 0.16 22.03 -34.75
C PHE A 6 -0.73 22.24 -33.52
N PHE A 7 -1.33 21.15 -33.07
CA PHE A 7 -2.00 21.08 -31.77
C PHE A 7 -1.19 20.15 -30.89
N LEU A 8 -0.70 20.67 -29.76
CA LEU A 8 -0.11 19.86 -28.71
C LEU A 8 -1.01 19.96 -27.48
N ASP A 9 -1.65 18.84 -27.14
CA ASP A 9 -2.47 18.73 -25.94
C ASP A 9 -1.66 17.96 -24.88
N PHE A 10 -1.23 18.66 -23.83
CA PHE A 10 -0.45 18.10 -22.71
C PHE A 10 -1.32 17.71 -21.52
N GLY A 11 -2.66 17.55 -21.71
CA GLY A 11 -3.57 17.22 -20.61
C GLY A 11 -3.75 18.35 -19.59
N ASN A 12 -3.35 19.58 -19.93
CA ASN A 12 -3.52 20.79 -19.14
C ASN A 12 -4.34 21.81 -19.97
N PRO A 13 -5.13 22.71 -19.35
CA PRO A 13 -6.05 23.61 -20.06
C PRO A 13 -5.38 24.66 -20.97
N PHE A 14 -4.08 24.60 -21.21
CA PHE A 14 -3.37 25.47 -22.13
C PHE A 14 -3.02 24.77 -23.42
N VAL A 15 -3.70 25.16 -24.50
CA VAL A 15 -3.37 24.76 -25.88
C VAL A 15 -2.35 25.76 -26.41
N ILE A 16 -1.15 25.28 -26.77
CA ILE A 16 -0.12 26.12 -27.39
C ILE A 16 -0.32 26.10 -28.90
N PHE A 17 -0.61 27.26 -29.47
CA PHE A 17 -0.66 27.45 -30.93
C PHE A 17 0.71 27.89 -31.45
N GLY A 18 1.34 27.05 -32.29
CA GLY A 18 2.58 27.39 -32.96
C GLY A 18 2.37 27.56 -34.47
N TYR A 19 2.87 28.65 -35.05
CA TYR A 19 2.96 28.83 -36.49
C TYR A 19 4.42 28.77 -36.91
N ALA A 20 4.75 27.85 -37.82
CA ALA A 20 6.08 27.79 -38.40
C ALA A 20 6.03 28.05 -39.91
N PHE A 21 6.81 29.01 -40.39
CA PHE A 21 7.01 29.24 -41.80
C PHE A 21 8.18 28.38 -42.29
N ILE A 22 7.90 27.44 -43.23
CA ILE A 22 8.92 26.54 -43.74
C ILE A 22 9.05 26.75 -45.24
N TYR A 23 10.19 27.33 -45.63
CA TYR A 23 10.48 27.64 -47.04
C TYR A 23 11.27 26.56 -47.78
N ASN A 24 11.80 25.55 -47.08
CA ASN A 24 12.67 24.51 -47.63
C ASN A 24 12.03 23.12 -47.49
N PRO A 25 11.87 22.31 -48.57
CA PRO A 25 11.22 21.00 -48.52
C PRO A 25 11.94 19.99 -47.58
N MET A 26 13.27 20.04 -47.51
CA MET A 26 14.03 19.18 -46.59
C MET A 26 13.74 19.49 -45.11
N LYS A 27 13.59 20.79 -44.77
CA LYS A 27 13.21 21.19 -43.41
C LYS A 27 11.78 20.77 -43.04
N LYS A 28 10.87 20.67 -44.03
CA LYS A 28 9.53 20.12 -43.80
C LYS A 28 9.56 18.66 -43.37
N ILE A 29 10.37 17.83 -44.05
CA ILE A 29 10.50 16.40 -43.75
C ILE A 29 11.06 16.23 -42.32
N ILE A 30 12.13 16.95 -41.98
CA ILE A 30 12.74 16.87 -40.63
C ILE A 30 11.75 17.31 -39.54
N LEU A 31 11.03 18.42 -39.75
CA LEU A 31 10.09 18.94 -38.78
C LEU A 31 8.86 18.00 -38.60
N THR A 32 8.36 17.42 -39.73
CA THR A 32 7.25 16.48 -39.70
C THR A 32 7.67 15.18 -38.99
N THR A 33 8.87 14.67 -39.26
CA THR A 33 9.42 13.48 -38.61
C THR A 33 9.62 13.72 -37.11
N LEU A 34 10.14 14.88 -36.71
CA LEU A 34 10.34 15.25 -35.32
C LEU A 34 8.99 15.40 -34.59
N CYS A 35 7.97 16.01 -35.23
CA CYS A 35 6.62 16.10 -34.65
C CYS A 35 5.93 14.75 -34.53
N CYS A 36 6.10 13.85 -35.49
CA CYS A 36 5.58 12.48 -35.43
C CYS A 36 6.27 11.68 -34.30
N LEU A 37 7.59 11.88 -34.12
CA LEU A 37 8.35 11.23 -33.08
C LEU A 37 7.94 11.73 -31.67
N THR A 38 7.76 13.04 -31.51
CA THR A 38 7.27 13.60 -30.24
C THR A 38 5.82 13.20 -29.94
N ALA A 39 4.95 13.17 -30.95
CA ALA A 39 3.58 12.69 -30.80
C ALA A 39 3.51 11.20 -30.44
N ALA A 40 4.41 10.37 -31.02
CA ALA A 40 4.52 8.95 -30.65
C ALA A 40 5.03 8.76 -29.22
N LEU A 41 5.94 9.62 -28.75
CA LEU A 41 6.45 9.59 -27.38
C LEU A 41 5.43 10.11 -26.35
N THR A 42 4.54 11.03 -26.72
CA THR A 42 3.49 11.55 -25.83
C THR A 42 2.21 10.70 -25.87
N SER A 43 2.04 9.84 -26.86
CA SER A 43 0.87 8.95 -26.99
C SER A 43 0.99 7.66 -26.18
N ALA A 44 2.10 7.43 -25.50
CA ALA A 44 2.16 6.46 -24.43
C ALA A 44 1.34 7.01 -23.25
N ARG A 45 0.01 6.86 -23.31
CA ARG A 45 -0.90 7.05 -22.18
C ARG A 45 -0.35 6.15 -21.09
N GLU A 46 0.33 6.75 -20.10
CA GLU A 46 0.72 6.02 -18.89
C GLU A 46 -0.58 5.43 -18.33
N LYS A 47 -0.74 4.11 -18.51
CA LYS A 47 -1.72 3.39 -17.70
C LYS A 47 -1.31 3.67 -16.26
N SER A 48 -2.20 4.27 -15.49
CA SER A 48 -1.99 4.34 -14.04
C SER A 48 -1.55 2.95 -13.58
N PRO A 49 -0.41 2.82 -12.95
CA PRO A 49 0.10 1.52 -12.57
C PRO A 49 -0.98 0.83 -11.72
N VAL A 50 -1.35 -0.39 -12.09
CA VAL A 50 -2.27 -1.19 -11.29
C VAL A 50 -1.56 -1.45 -9.97
N THR A 51 -2.17 -1.09 -8.85
CA THR A 51 -1.64 -1.39 -7.51
C THR A 51 -2.23 -2.73 -7.06
N ILE A 52 -1.36 -3.71 -6.83
CA ILE A 52 -1.74 -5.03 -6.30
C ILE A 52 -1.61 -4.98 -4.79
N ILE A 53 -2.76 -5.07 -4.11
CA ILE A 53 -2.86 -5.12 -2.65
C ILE A 53 -3.22 -6.54 -2.25
N MET A 54 -2.45 -7.14 -1.35
CA MET A 54 -2.79 -8.43 -0.74
C MET A 54 -3.17 -8.17 0.72
N GLN A 55 -4.33 -8.66 1.13
CA GLN A 55 -4.76 -8.66 2.52
C GLN A 55 -4.51 -10.02 3.14
N VAL A 56 -4.00 -10.01 4.38
CA VAL A 56 -3.86 -11.20 5.23
C VAL A 56 -4.53 -10.88 6.57
N SER A 57 -5.39 -11.76 7.03
CA SER A 57 -6.14 -11.61 8.28
C SER A 57 -6.02 -12.88 9.11
N ASP A 58 -6.07 -12.74 10.43
CA ASP A 58 -6.25 -13.83 11.38
C ASP A 58 -5.21 -14.96 11.27
N PRO A 59 -3.89 -14.70 11.22
CA PRO A 59 -2.89 -15.76 11.35
C PRO A 59 -2.92 -16.43 12.72
N GLN A 60 -3.32 -15.74 13.73
CA GLN A 60 -3.78 -16.11 15.08
C GLN A 60 -2.98 -17.24 15.72
N MET A 61 -1.66 -17.00 15.90
CA MET A 61 -0.72 -17.96 16.47
C MET A 61 -1.22 -18.53 17.80
N GLY A 62 -1.37 -19.86 17.89
CA GLY A 62 -1.84 -20.55 19.08
C GLY A 62 -3.34 -20.85 19.13
N PHE A 63 -4.14 -20.37 18.19
CA PHE A 63 -5.59 -20.53 18.20
C PHE A 63 -6.03 -22.01 18.10
N TYR A 64 -5.50 -22.73 17.14
CA TYR A 64 -5.99 -24.08 16.79
C TYR A 64 -5.81 -25.09 17.91
N ALA A 65 -4.72 -24.97 18.67
CA ALA A 65 -4.40 -25.86 19.77
C ALA A 65 -4.71 -25.26 21.16
N ASP A 66 -5.46 -24.17 21.22
CA ASP A 66 -5.83 -23.49 22.48
C ASP A 66 -4.58 -23.16 23.32
N ASN A 67 -3.64 -22.44 22.72
CA ASN A 67 -2.34 -22.02 23.27
C ASN A 67 -1.37 -23.18 23.66
N ARG A 68 -1.64 -24.43 23.27
CA ARG A 68 -0.76 -25.57 23.58
C ARG A 68 0.40 -25.72 22.61
N ASP A 69 0.18 -25.39 21.34
CA ASP A 69 1.20 -25.33 20.30
C ASP A 69 0.77 -24.38 19.15
N MET A 70 1.66 -24.13 18.21
CA MET A 70 1.43 -23.24 17.06
C MET A 70 1.75 -23.92 15.72
N ALA A 71 1.83 -25.25 15.70
CA ALA A 71 2.34 -25.99 14.55
C ALA A 71 1.47 -25.82 13.29
N TYR A 72 0.17 -25.67 13.45
CA TYR A 72 -0.76 -25.45 12.33
C TYR A 72 -0.61 -24.03 11.76
N GLU A 73 -0.64 -23.00 12.62
CA GLU A 73 -0.54 -21.60 12.24
C GLU A 73 0.83 -21.30 11.64
N THR A 74 1.93 -21.78 12.25
CA THR A 74 3.29 -21.70 11.71
C THR A 74 3.34 -22.19 10.27
N ARG A 75 2.82 -23.39 10.01
CA ARG A 75 2.81 -23.98 8.68
C ARG A 75 1.96 -23.17 7.70
N THR A 76 0.80 -22.69 8.13
CA THR A 76 -0.15 -21.93 7.30
C THR A 76 0.41 -20.57 6.96
N LEU A 77 0.93 -19.85 7.96
CA LEU A 77 1.52 -18.51 7.76
C LEU A 77 2.80 -18.60 6.90
N THR A 78 3.64 -19.64 7.09
CA THR A 78 4.82 -19.87 6.24
C THR A 78 4.41 -20.01 4.77
N LYS A 79 3.39 -20.83 4.46
CA LYS A 79 2.87 -20.94 3.09
C LYS A 79 2.30 -19.64 2.55
N THR A 80 1.69 -18.84 3.40
CA THR A 80 1.19 -17.52 3.04
C THR A 80 2.34 -16.58 2.66
N VAL A 81 3.43 -16.56 3.43
CA VAL A 81 4.64 -15.78 3.13
C VAL A 81 5.31 -16.26 1.84
N GLU A 82 5.40 -17.58 1.61
CA GLU A 82 5.88 -18.12 0.34
C GLU A 82 5.02 -17.63 -0.85
N ALA A 83 3.69 -17.60 -0.68
CA ALA A 83 2.77 -17.09 -1.70
C ALA A 83 2.95 -15.59 -1.94
N ILE A 84 3.09 -14.78 -0.88
CA ILE A 84 3.40 -13.35 -0.97
C ILE A 84 4.68 -13.14 -1.78
N ASN A 85 5.75 -13.84 -1.44
CA ASN A 85 7.05 -13.72 -2.11
C ASN A 85 7.00 -14.14 -3.60
N ARG A 86 6.17 -15.12 -3.93
CA ARG A 86 5.95 -15.58 -5.32
C ARG A 86 5.11 -14.60 -6.12
N LEU A 87 4.02 -14.08 -5.54
CA LEU A 87 3.06 -13.20 -6.22
C LEU A 87 3.56 -11.76 -6.33
N ARG A 88 4.45 -11.35 -5.43
CA ARG A 88 5.08 -10.03 -5.40
C ARG A 88 4.07 -8.87 -5.49
N PRO A 89 3.11 -8.77 -4.57
CA PRO A 89 2.22 -7.63 -4.53
C PRO A 89 3.01 -6.33 -4.27
N ASP A 90 2.42 -5.19 -4.61
CA ASP A 90 3.00 -3.88 -4.29
C ASP A 90 2.96 -3.60 -2.78
N VAL A 91 1.94 -4.12 -2.12
CA VAL A 91 1.76 -3.99 -0.68
C VAL A 91 0.99 -5.18 -0.11
N VAL A 92 1.39 -5.60 1.08
CA VAL A 92 0.64 -6.54 1.91
C VAL A 92 0.10 -5.76 3.12
N VAL A 93 -1.20 -5.91 3.38
CA VAL A 93 -1.85 -5.34 4.57
C VAL A 93 -2.29 -6.48 5.47
N PHE A 94 -1.70 -6.55 6.64
CA PHE A 94 -2.14 -7.44 7.71
C PHE A 94 -3.19 -6.72 8.56
N THR A 95 -4.36 -7.34 8.73
CA THR A 95 -5.53 -6.70 9.33
C THR A 95 -5.91 -7.26 10.69
N GLY A 96 -4.90 -7.73 11.44
CA GLY A 96 -5.05 -8.07 12.84
C GLY A 96 -5.19 -9.55 13.14
N ASP A 97 -5.33 -9.81 14.43
CA ASP A 97 -5.38 -11.13 15.08
C ASP A 97 -4.14 -11.97 14.73
N TYR A 98 -2.95 -11.41 15.02
CA TYR A 98 -1.66 -12.07 14.78
C TYR A 98 -1.40 -13.19 15.77
N VAL A 99 -1.85 -12.99 16.99
CA VAL A 99 -1.71 -13.90 18.13
C VAL A 99 -3.08 -14.26 18.67
N HIS A 100 -3.18 -15.39 19.34
CA HIS A 100 -4.39 -15.78 20.07
C HIS A 100 -4.46 -15.12 21.46
N ASN A 101 -3.29 -14.88 22.05
CA ASN A 101 -3.15 -14.23 23.34
C ASN A 101 -2.11 -13.11 23.28
N ALA A 102 -2.55 -11.86 23.37
CA ALA A 102 -1.68 -10.68 23.31
C ALA A 102 -0.54 -10.67 24.35
N ALA A 103 -0.72 -11.37 25.49
CA ALA A 103 0.28 -11.47 26.56
C ALA A 103 1.33 -12.57 26.32
N ASP A 104 1.16 -13.42 25.32
CA ASP A 104 2.08 -14.53 25.05
C ASP A 104 3.19 -14.12 24.09
N GLU A 105 4.36 -13.80 24.64
CA GLU A 105 5.55 -13.41 23.88
C GLU A 105 6.04 -14.50 22.90
N SER A 106 5.74 -15.77 23.15
CA SER A 106 6.14 -16.84 22.24
C SER A 106 5.36 -16.80 20.93
N GLN A 107 4.08 -16.44 20.98
CA GLN A 107 3.22 -16.27 19.82
C GLN A 107 3.68 -15.08 18.96
N TRP A 108 4.01 -13.95 19.58
CA TRP A 108 4.59 -12.79 18.90
C TRP A 108 5.93 -13.12 18.24
N THR A 109 6.81 -13.81 18.97
CA THR A 109 8.12 -14.20 18.46
C THR A 109 7.99 -15.07 17.22
N GLU A 110 7.10 -16.06 17.22
CA GLU A 110 6.92 -16.95 16.10
C GLU A 110 6.27 -16.23 14.90
N PHE A 111 5.26 -15.39 15.14
CA PHE A 111 4.67 -14.55 14.10
C PHE A 111 5.74 -13.67 13.41
N LEU A 112 6.49 -12.92 14.21
CA LEU A 112 7.52 -12.00 13.71
C LEU A 112 8.64 -12.75 12.95
N ARG A 113 9.03 -13.92 13.44
CA ARG A 113 10.02 -14.77 12.76
C ARG A 113 9.58 -15.14 11.35
N ILE A 114 8.31 -15.51 11.18
CA ILE A 114 7.78 -15.94 9.88
C ILE A 114 7.61 -14.75 8.93
N VAL A 115 7.04 -13.65 9.40
CA VAL A 115 6.81 -12.48 8.53
C VAL A 115 8.11 -11.75 8.15
N ALA A 116 9.19 -11.93 8.91
CA ALA A 116 10.52 -11.43 8.55
C ALA A 116 11.07 -12.06 7.25
N GLU A 117 10.54 -13.21 6.83
CA GLU A 117 10.90 -13.86 5.55
C GLU A 117 10.20 -13.21 4.33
N ILE A 118 9.32 -12.24 4.53
CA ILE A 118 8.74 -11.47 3.41
C ILE A 118 9.85 -10.66 2.74
N ASN A 119 9.89 -10.73 1.41
CA ASN A 119 10.87 -9.97 0.64
C ASN A 119 10.83 -8.48 1.03
N PRO A 120 11.95 -7.86 1.46
CA PRO A 120 11.97 -6.48 1.96
C PRO A 120 11.61 -5.41 0.92
N ARG A 121 11.50 -5.78 -0.35
CA ARG A 121 10.98 -4.90 -1.41
C ARG A 121 9.46 -4.81 -1.43
N ILE A 122 8.77 -5.74 -0.77
CA ILE A 122 7.31 -5.72 -0.64
C ILE A 122 6.97 -4.88 0.59
N LYS A 123 6.19 -3.83 0.38
CA LYS A 123 5.74 -3.00 1.51
C LYS A 123 4.76 -3.78 2.37
N THR A 124 5.01 -3.87 3.67
CA THR A 124 4.09 -4.48 4.63
C THR A 124 3.51 -3.41 5.56
N LEU A 125 2.21 -3.51 5.81
CA LEU A 125 1.45 -2.62 6.69
C LEU A 125 0.66 -3.47 7.67
N TYR A 126 0.54 -3.01 8.92
CA TYR A 126 -0.07 -3.76 10.00
C TYR A 126 -1.14 -2.93 10.70
N LEU A 127 -2.23 -3.58 11.07
CA LEU A 127 -3.28 -3.04 11.94
C LEU A 127 -3.61 -4.08 13.00
N PRO A 128 -3.88 -3.70 14.24
CA PRO A 128 -4.26 -4.67 15.26
C PRO A 128 -5.68 -5.22 15.04
N GLY A 129 -5.89 -6.45 15.49
CA GLY A 129 -7.18 -7.02 15.79
C GLY A 129 -7.43 -7.09 17.29
N ASN A 130 -8.58 -7.60 17.68
CA ASN A 130 -8.97 -7.63 19.09
C ASN A 130 -8.16 -8.62 19.93
N HIS A 131 -7.53 -9.61 19.32
CA HIS A 131 -6.62 -10.54 20.02
C HIS A 131 -5.20 -9.98 20.22
N ASP A 132 -4.86 -8.89 19.55
CA ASP A 132 -3.54 -8.27 19.60
C ASP A 132 -3.44 -7.16 20.68
N VAL A 133 -4.57 -6.78 21.25
CA VAL A 133 -4.73 -5.71 22.24
C VAL A 133 -5.37 -6.27 23.52
N ARG A 134 -5.33 -5.48 24.62
CA ARG A 134 -6.12 -5.80 25.81
C ARG A 134 -7.40 -4.97 25.77
N LEU A 135 -8.54 -5.65 25.77
CA LEU A 135 -9.84 -5.01 25.85
C LEU A 135 -10.27 -5.05 27.33
N GLU A 136 -10.38 -3.87 27.92
CA GLU A 136 -10.94 -3.66 29.26
C GLU A 136 -12.29 -2.97 29.13
N GLU A 137 -13.10 -2.98 30.20
CA GLU A 137 -14.40 -2.32 30.16
C GLU A 137 -14.24 -0.82 29.86
N GLY A 138 -14.73 -0.38 28.68
CA GLY A 138 -14.69 1.02 28.23
C GLY A 138 -13.32 1.52 27.77
N SER A 139 -12.28 0.65 27.66
CA SER A 139 -10.96 1.06 27.19
C SER A 139 -10.26 0.01 26.33
N VAL A 140 -9.31 0.48 25.51
CA VAL A 140 -8.47 -0.38 24.66
C VAL A 140 -7.00 -0.08 24.96
N ASP A 141 -6.30 -1.05 25.53
CA ASP A 141 -4.86 -0.98 25.70
C ASP A 141 -4.14 -1.61 24.49
N VAL A 142 -3.51 -0.77 23.69
CA VAL A 142 -2.80 -1.16 22.47
C VAL A 142 -1.32 -1.47 22.70
N GLU A 143 -0.84 -1.39 23.94
CA GLU A 143 0.57 -1.60 24.27
C GLU A 143 1.10 -2.95 23.77
N PRO A 144 0.39 -4.09 23.95
CA PRO A 144 0.90 -5.37 23.49
C PRO A 144 1.21 -5.40 22.00
N TYR A 145 0.34 -4.79 21.18
CA TYR A 145 0.55 -4.66 19.75
C TYR A 145 1.67 -3.67 19.42
N THR A 146 1.63 -2.46 20.00
CA THR A 146 2.58 -1.40 19.63
C THR A 146 4.01 -1.70 20.03
N LYS A 147 4.21 -2.49 21.05
CA LYS A 147 5.53 -3.02 21.47
C LYS A 147 6.20 -3.83 20.35
N HIS A 148 5.43 -4.57 19.56
CA HIS A 148 5.94 -5.48 18.53
C HIS A 148 5.90 -4.89 17.13
N LEU A 149 4.85 -4.16 16.78
CA LEU A 149 4.57 -3.71 15.41
C LEU A 149 4.50 -2.18 15.26
N GLY A 150 4.61 -1.45 16.35
CA GLY A 150 4.68 0.01 16.35
C GLY A 150 3.32 0.67 16.20
N THR A 151 3.11 1.43 15.13
CA THR A 151 1.89 2.22 14.96
C THR A 151 0.67 1.37 14.62
N ASP A 152 -0.46 1.69 15.24
CA ASP A 152 -1.77 1.07 15.08
C ASP A 152 -2.63 1.69 13.96
N ARG A 153 -2.02 2.53 13.14
CA ARG A 153 -2.66 3.23 12.02
C ARG A 153 -1.64 3.59 10.95
N PHE A 154 -2.11 3.79 9.73
CA PHE A 154 -1.25 4.27 8.66
C PHE A 154 -2.01 5.10 7.64
N CYS A 155 -1.27 5.99 6.97
CA CYS A 155 -1.70 6.66 5.75
C CYS A 155 -0.51 6.71 4.79
N VAL A 156 -0.53 5.90 3.76
CA VAL A 156 0.60 5.75 2.82
C VAL A 156 0.13 5.79 1.38
N ARG A 157 1.01 6.22 0.49
CA ARG A 157 0.77 6.18 -0.95
C ARG A 157 1.60 5.08 -1.59
N VAL A 158 0.95 4.21 -2.37
CA VAL A 158 1.59 3.13 -3.14
C VAL A 158 1.13 3.24 -4.59
N ASN A 159 2.05 3.43 -5.53
CA ASN A 159 1.76 3.57 -6.96
C ASN A 159 0.63 4.56 -7.26
N GLY A 160 0.58 5.71 -6.54
CA GLY A 160 -0.48 6.70 -6.69
C GLY A 160 -1.77 6.41 -5.88
N THR A 161 -1.98 5.18 -5.41
CA THR A 161 -3.12 4.82 -4.55
C THR A 161 -2.85 5.21 -3.11
N LEU A 162 -3.78 5.94 -2.48
CA LEU A 162 -3.72 6.26 -1.05
C LEU A 162 -4.36 5.12 -0.25
N LEU A 163 -3.58 4.54 0.66
CA LEU A 163 -4.03 3.52 1.60
C LEU A 163 -4.07 4.10 3.01
N THR A 164 -5.22 3.99 3.65
CA THR A 164 -5.44 4.44 5.02
C THR A 164 -5.95 3.28 5.84
N GLY A 165 -5.35 3.05 7.00
CA GLY A 165 -5.76 2.05 7.97
C GLY A 165 -5.84 2.64 9.36
N ILE A 166 -6.85 2.23 10.13
CA ILE A 166 -7.08 2.62 11.52
C ILE A 166 -7.42 1.40 12.36
N ASN A 167 -7.07 1.46 13.62
CA ASN A 167 -7.51 0.45 14.59
C ASN A 167 -9.01 0.64 14.89
N SER A 168 -9.82 -0.35 14.50
CA SER A 168 -11.28 -0.31 14.69
C SER A 168 -11.72 -0.59 16.13
N ASP A 169 -10.85 -1.13 16.99
CA ASP A 169 -11.18 -1.37 18.39
C ASP A 169 -11.42 -0.06 19.17
N TYR A 170 -10.85 1.06 18.69
CA TYR A 170 -11.18 2.38 19.23
C TYR A 170 -12.65 2.78 19.11
N LEU A 171 -13.40 2.16 18.20
CA LEU A 171 -14.85 2.39 18.12
C LEU A 171 -15.60 1.79 19.30
N LYS A 172 -14.95 0.91 20.09
CA LYS A 172 -15.47 0.31 21.32
C LYS A 172 -15.03 1.09 22.57
N ASP A 173 -14.11 2.04 22.42
CA ASP A 173 -13.56 2.84 23.52
C ASP A 173 -14.38 4.12 23.68
N GLU A 174 -15.33 4.10 24.63
CA GLU A 174 -16.22 5.24 24.91
C GLU A 174 -15.48 6.45 25.52
N THR A 175 -14.23 6.26 25.97
CA THR A 175 -13.41 7.31 26.59
C THR A 175 -12.55 8.06 25.57
N ARG A 176 -12.38 7.52 24.36
CA ARG A 176 -11.54 8.11 23.32
C ARG A 176 -12.31 9.06 22.43
N ASP A 177 -11.77 10.27 22.34
CA ASP A 177 -12.16 11.21 21.30
C ASP A 177 -11.57 10.78 19.95
N LEU A 178 -12.41 10.22 19.10
CA LEU A 178 -12.04 9.79 17.75
C LEU A 178 -11.58 10.94 16.86
N SER A 179 -11.87 12.20 17.23
CA SER A 179 -11.37 13.38 16.51
C SER A 179 -9.84 13.50 16.57
N LEU A 180 -9.21 12.84 17.55
CA LEU A 180 -7.75 12.80 17.69
C LEU A 180 -7.07 11.77 16.77
N ILE A 181 -7.80 10.99 15.98
CA ILE A 181 -7.23 10.12 14.96
C ILE A 181 -6.82 10.98 13.76
N HIS A 182 -5.77 11.79 13.94
CA HIS A 182 -5.19 12.54 12.85
C HIS A 182 -4.40 11.60 11.93
N ILE A 183 -4.98 11.29 10.79
CA ILE A 183 -4.27 10.65 9.69
C ILE A 183 -3.63 11.78 8.88
N SER A 184 -2.38 12.08 9.18
CA SER A 184 -1.62 13.04 8.36
C SER A 184 -1.47 12.46 6.96
N ALA A 185 -1.97 13.18 5.95
CA ALA A 185 -1.72 12.80 4.56
C ALA A 185 -0.20 12.79 4.32
N PRO A 186 0.33 11.79 3.60
CA PRO A 186 1.75 11.77 3.28
C PRO A 186 2.09 13.03 2.50
N THR A 187 3.09 13.76 2.97
CA THR A 187 3.66 14.89 2.23
C THR A 187 4.14 14.38 0.86
N ARG A 188 3.85 15.15 -0.18
CA ARG A 188 4.18 14.84 -1.58
C ARG A 188 5.68 14.73 -1.80
#